data_e2f6840fd92ca6acb1ac5b6831d4dfbd
#
_entry.id   e2f6840fd92ca6acb1ac5b6831d4dfbd
#
_cell.length_a   1.000
_cell.length_b   1.000
_cell.length_c   1.000
_cell.angle_alpha   90.00
_cell.angle_beta   90.00
_cell.angle_gamma   90.00
#
_symmetry.space_group_name_H-M   'P 1'
#
loop_
_entity.id
_entity.type
_entity.pdbx_description
1 polymer ?
#
loop_
_entity_poly.entity_id
_entity_poly.type
_entity_poly.pdbx_seq_one_letter_code
_entity_poly.pdbx_strand_id
1 'polypeptide(L)'
;MAPVRLCVLGAGSWGTALAALASARSDTLIWARDPDQALSIGQRHVNPRHLPDIALPPALRATADFGAALAHVLEGPDQADRLIVLGVPMSGLADVCRRLAQALPARVPGSAPVHLLWTCKGISPDTHQWPHQIVAETLPGTAWLRTGVLSGPSFAREVAQGLPVALAVASRDPDTGRAAQAAFHGTQARIYGTRDVMGVEVGGALKNVMAIACGISDGLRLGTNARAALITRGLAEIQRLGVALGGQADTFIGLTGLGDLVLTATGELSRNRQVGVAIGQGRSLDDILAGGMTAEGVRCARAAQALGREHGLDLPITDAVCDVLFGGVAPTQAVATLLARDPRDE
;
A
#
# COMPACT_ATOMS: atom_id res chain seq x y z
N MET A 1 2.76 -5.09 29.77
CA MET A 1 3.06 -5.90 28.57
C MET A 1 4.44 -5.52 28.09
N ALA A 2 5.27 -6.49 27.71
CA ALA A 2 6.56 -6.17 27.09
C ALA A 2 6.33 -5.39 25.80
N PRO A 3 7.19 -4.39 25.47
CA PRO A 3 7.03 -3.64 24.22
C PRO A 3 7.19 -4.57 23.01
N VAL A 4 6.40 -4.31 21.96
CA VAL A 4 6.53 -5.04 20.69
C VAL A 4 7.92 -4.80 20.10
N ARG A 5 8.59 -5.84 19.64
CA ARG A 5 9.83 -5.72 18.85
C ARG A 5 9.49 -5.65 17.37
N LEU A 6 9.79 -4.52 16.78
CA LEU A 6 9.38 -4.22 15.42
C LEU A 6 10.57 -3.91 14.52
N CYS A 7 10.62 -4.56 13.36
CA CYS A 7 11.53 -4.20 12.28
C CYS A 7 10.75 -3.77 11.04
N VAL A 8 11.08 -2.59 10.50
CA VAL A 8 10.59 -2.16 9.19
C VAL A 8 11.65 -2.39 8.13
N LEU A 9 11.39 -3.25 7.17
CA LEU A 9 12.28 -3.52 6.04
C LEU A 9 11.93 -2.61 4.86
N GLY A 10 12.71 -1.56 4.70
CA GLY A 10 12.54 -0.55 3.64
C GLY A 10 12.30 0.85 4.18
N ALA A 11 13.23 1.76 3.90
CA ALA A 11 13.25 3.14 4.38
C ALA A 11 12.75 4.14 3.31
N GLY A 12 11.72 3.75 2.53
CA GLY A 12 10.94 4.68 1.70
C GLY A 12 10.08 5.61 2.55
N SER A 13 9.31 6.50 1.92
CA SER A 13 8.44 7.45 2.66
C SER A 13 7.51 6.73 3.64
N TRP A 14 6.80 5.69 3.17
CA TRP A 14 5.83 4.98 4.00
C TRP A 14 6.48 4.13 5.09
N GLY A 15 7.53 3.36 4.75
CA GLY A 15 8.26 2.57 5.76
C GLY A 15 8.85 3.44 6.86
N THR A 16 9.42 4.61 6.51
CA THR A 16 9.95 5.57 7.50
C THR A 16 8.83 6.16 8.36
N ALA A 17 7.69 6.53 7.78
CA ALA A 17 6.56 7.06 8.54
C ALA A 17 5.99 6.02 9.52
N LEU A 18 5.84 4.75 9.11
CA LEU A 18 5.40 3.67 9.99
C LEU A 18 6.41 3.38 11.11
N ALA A 19 7.71 3.36 10.79
CA ALA A 19 8.75 3.15 11.79
C ALA A 19 8.77 4.30 12.82
N ALA A 20 8.62 5.54 12.37
CA ALA A 20 8.52 6.71 13.25
C ALA A 20 7.27 6.62 14.16
N LEU A 21 6.12 6.27 13.59
CA LEU A 21 4.87 6.08 14.35
C LEU A 21 5.02 4.99 15.42
N ALA A 22 5.59 3.84 15.05
CA ALA A 22 5.76 2.70 15.95
C ALA A 22 6.77 2.97 17.06
N SER A 23 7.82 3.75 16.80
CA SER A 23 8.91 4.01 17.76
C SER A 23 8.46 4.70 19.04
N ALA A 24 7.27 5.30 19.07
CA ALA A 24 6.66 5.87 20.27
C ALA A 24 6.20 4.80 21.28
N ARG A 25 6.00 3.55 20.86
CA ARG A 25 5.41 2.48 21.69
C ARG A 25 6.16 1.16 21.62
N SER A 26 6.95 0.95 20.59
CA SER A 26 7.60 -0.30 20.24
C SER A 26 9.11 -0.11 20.17
N ASP A 27 9.85 -1.16 20.49
CA ASP A 27 11.29 -1.20 20.23
C ASP A 27 11.50 -1.38 18.71
N THR A 28 11.71 -0.26 18.03
CA THR A 28 11.64 -0.18 16.56
C THR A 28 13.01 0.01 15.92
N LEU A 29 13.31 -0.83 14.95
CA LEU A 29 14.48 -0.73 14.07
C LEU A 29 14.03 -0.66 12.62
N ILE A 30 14.52 0.32 11.85
CA ILE A 30 14.29 0.37 10.41
C ILE A 30 15.54 -0.07 9.64
N TRP A 31 15.35 -0.92 8.64
CA TRP A 31 16.40 -1.28 7.71
C TRP A 31 16.33 -0.42 6.45
N ALA A 32 17.45 0.20 6.10
CA ALA A 32 17.65 0.90 4.83
C ALA A 32 18.73 0.17 4.01
N ARG A 33 18.49 -0.07 2.72
CA ARG A 33 19.47 -0.69 1.84
C ARG A 33 20.74 0.14 1.66
N ASP A 34 20.56 1.47 1.72
CA ASP A 34 21.62 2.46 1.58
C ASP A 34 22.18 2.79 2.98
N PRO A 35 23.51 2.55 3.23
CA PRO A 35 24.13 2.87 4.53
C PRO A 35 24.05 4.34 4.92
N ASP A 36 24.16 5.26 3.96
CA ASP A 36 24.10 6.70 4.25
C ASP A 36 22.68 7.11 4.67
N GLN A 37 21.68 6.47 4.09
CA GLN A 37 20.29 6.67 4.51
C GLN A 37 20.06 6.10 5.93
N ALA A 38 20.59 4.92 6.24
CA ALA A 38 20.50 4.35 7.59
C ALA A 38 21.16 5.26 8.61
N LEU A 39 22.35 5.77 8.31
CA LEU A 39 23.07 6.73 9.15
C LEU A 39 22.26 8.03 9.36
N SER A 40 21.66 8.53 8.28
CA SER A 40 20.83 9.76 8.33
C SER A 40 19.61 9.57 9.23
N ILE A 41 18.92 8.44 9.13
CA ILE A 41 17.75 8.14 9.96
C ILE A 41 18.16 7.90 11.42
N GLY A 42 19.18 7.07 11.67
CA GLY A 42 19.53 6.62 13.02
C GLY A 42 20.29 7.65 13.86
N GLN A 43 21.08 8.54 13.23
CA GLN A 43 21.91 9.50 13.95
C GLN A 43 21.45 10.95 13.78
N ARG A 44 21.01 11.33 12.56
CA ARG A 44 20.56 12.70 12.28
C ARG A 44 19.06 12.87 12.41
N HIS A 45 18.31 11.76 12.57
CA HIS A 45 16.87 11.71 12.69
C HIS A 45 16.14 12.43 11.55
N VAL A 46 16.61 12.22 10.32
CA VAL A 46 16.00 12.75 9.08
C VAL A 46 16.09 11.75 7.95
N ASN A 47 15.12 11.79 7.01
CA ASN A 47 15.17 11.04 5.77
C ASN A 47 14.97 12.00 4.58
N PRO A 48 15.99 12.79 4.21
CA PRO A 48 15.84 13.89 3.25
C PRO A 48 15.43 13.43 1.85
N ARG A 49 15.75 12.19 1.47
CA ARG A 49 15.39 11.64 0.17
C ARG A 49 13.89 11.34 0.04
N HIS A 50 13.23 10.93 1.13
CA HIS A 50 11.87 10.42 1.08
C HIS A 50 10.86 11.20 1.91
N LEU A 51 11.33 11.89 2.96
CA LEU A 51 10.53 12.73 3.84
C LEU A 51 11.32 14.02 4.16
N PRO A 52 11.55 14.86 3.13
CA PRO A 52 12.26 16.12 3.34
C PRO A 52 11.53 16.98 4.38
N ASP A 53 12.32 17.70 5.19
CA ASP A 53 11.84 18.66 6.20
C ASP A 53 11.01 18.06 7.35
N ILE A 54 11.09 16.73 7.55
CA ILE A 54 10.44 16.07 8.69
C ILE A 54 11.50 15.50 9.64
N ALA A 55 11.47 15.97 10.88
CA ALA A 55 12.27 15.38 11.95
C ALA A 55 11.66 14.04 12.39
N LEU A 56 12.50 13.03 12.53
CA LEU A 56 12.10 11.70 12.99
C LEU A 56 12.31 11.57 14.50
N PRO A 57 11.53 10.73 15.19
CA PRO A 57 11.68 10.52 16.62
C PRO A 57 13.08 10.03 16.99
N PRO A 58 13.73 10.56 18.06
CA PRO A 58 15.05 10.09 18.52
C PRO A 58 15.09 8.62 18.94
N ALA A 59 13.93 8.05 19.29
CA ALA A 59 13.81 6.64 19.64
C ALA A 59 13.89 5.70 18.42
N LEU A 60 13.71 6.23 17.20
CA LEU A 60 13.82 5.43 15.98
C LEU A 60 15.29 5.12 15.67
N ARG A 61 15.62 3.83 15.72
CA ARG A 61 16.94 3.32 15.33
C ARG A 61 16.93 2.85 13.89
N ALA A 62 18.09 2.88 13.22
CA ALA A 62 18.23 2.43 11.84
C ALA A 62 19.51 1.61 11.63
N THR A 63 19.48 0.70 10.65
CA THR A 63 20.63 -0.09 10.24
C THR A 63 20.62 -0.35 8.74
N ALA A 64 21.79 -0.53 8.14
CA ALA A 64 21.96 -1.05 6.79
C ALA A 64 22.21 -2.56 6.76
N ASP A 65 22.48 -3.15 7.91
CA ASP A 65 22.70 -4.59 8.05
C ASP A 65 21.36 -5.32 8.14
N PHE A 66 21.06 -6.16 7.15
CA PHE A 66 19.84 -6.94 7.07
C PHE A 66 19.77 -8.02 8.16
N GLY A 67 20.92 -8.65 8.48
CA GLY A 67 21.01 -9.65 9.54
C GLY A 67 20.73 -9.05 10.90
N ALA A 68 21.33 -7.90 11.22
CA ALA A 68 21.08 -7.17 12.46
C ALA A 68 19.60 -6.73 12.58
N ALA A 69 18.97 -6.34 11.46
CA ALA A 69 17.56 -6.01 11.44
C ALA A 69 16.66 -7.19 11.80
N LEU A 70 16.97 -8.39 11.32
CA LEU A 70 16.23 -9.61 11.66
C LEU A 70 16.54 -10.08 13.08
N ALA A 71 17.79 -10.09 13.51
CA ALA A 71 18.20 -10.43 14.86
C ALA A 71 17.46 -9.60 15.90
N HIS A 72 17.26 -8.30 15.62
CA HIS A 72 16.48 -7.41 16.47
C HIS A 72 15.08 -7.95 16.78
N VAL A 73 14.39 -8.57 15.83
CA VAL A 73 13.07 -9.15 16.03
C VAL A 73 13.15 -10.59 16.58
N LEU A 74 14.06 -11.40 16.05
CA LEU A 74 14.11 -12.84 16.30
C LEU A 74 14.73 -13.20 17.67
N GLU A 75 15.69 -12.41 18.15
CA GLU A 75 16.45 -12.67 19.39
C GLU A 75 15.87 -11.97 20.62
N GLY A 76 14.61 -11.51 20.57
CA GLY A 76 13.96 -10.83 21.68
C GLY A 76 13.43 -11.76 22.78
N PRO A 77 12.98 -11.21 23.91
CA PRO A 77 12.34 -11.97 24.97
C PRO A 77 11.16 -12.79 24.45
N ASP A 78 10.98 -14.01 24.95
CA ASP A 78 9.95 -14.95 24.52
C ASP A 78 8.51 -14.44 24.66
N GLN A 79 8.29 -13.43 25.52
CA GLN A 79 6.96 -12.86 25.79
C GLN A 79 6.64 -11.59 25.00
N ALA A 80 7.57 -11.08 24.19
CA ALA A 80 7.33 -9.91 23.37
C ALA A 80 6.70 -10.29 22.04
N ASP A 81 5.67 -9.54 21.60
CA ASP A 81 5.18 -9.64 20.23
C ASP A 81 6.30 -9.22 19.25
N ARG A 82 6.44 -9.98 18.16
CA ARG A 82 7.49 -9.83 17.16
C ARG A 82 6.88 -9.48 15.82
N LEU A 83 7.20 -8.31 15.27
CA LEU A 83 6.58 -7.79 14.06
C LEU A 83 7.62 -7.37 13.03
N ILE A 84 7.53 -7.92 11.82
CA ILE A 84 8.28 -7.49 10.63
C ILE A 84 7.30 -6.76 9.70
N VAL A 85 7.65 -5.55 9.27
CA VAL A 85 6.86 -4.79 8.30
C VAL A 85 7.67 -4.60 7.02
N LEU A 86 7.10 -5.01 5.89
CA LEU A 86 7.70 -4.83 4.57
C LEU A 86 7.26 -3.46 4.03
N GLY A 87 8.11 -2.45 4.21
CA GLY A 87 7.91 -1.07 3.74
C GLY A 87 8.47 -0.84 2.33
N VAL A 88 8.35 -1.84 1.44
CA VAL A 88 8.86 -1.80 0.07
C VAL A 88 7.74 -1.63 -0.94
N PRO A 89 8.00 -1.09 -2.15
CA PRO A 89 7.01 -1.08 -3.23
C PRO A 89 6.72 -2.49 -3.75
N MET A 90 5.63 -2.65 -4.51
CA MET A 90 5.25 -3.93 -5.12
C MET A 90 6.40 -4.58 -5.90
N SER A 91 7.14 -3.79 -6.67
CA SER A 91 8.31 -4.27 -7.44
C SER A 91 9.47 -4.79 -6.60
N GLY A 92 9.54 -4.47 -5.31
CA GLY A 92 10.57 -4.93 -4.39
C GLY A 92 10.14 -6.07 -3.47
N LEU A 93 8.85 -6.45 -3.51
CA LEU A 93 8.29 -7.42 -2.57
C LEU A 93 8.95 -8.80 -2.71
N ALA A 94 9.01 -9.34 -3.92
CA ALA A 94 9.60 -10.66 -4.18
C ALA A 94 11.08 -10.73 -3.77
N ASP A 95 11.84 -9.66 -4.00
CA ASP A 95 13.25 -9.60 -3.64
C ASP A 95 13.47 -9.61 -2.12
N VAL A 96 12.69 -8.81 -1.38
CA VAL A 96 12.80 -8.80 0.08
C VAL A 96 12.32 -10.10 0.69
N CYS A 97 11.29 -10.73 0.13
CA CYS A 97 10.82 -12.05 0.57
C CYS A 97 11.86 -13.14 0.32
N ARG A 98 12.55 -13.15 -0.84
CA ARG A 98 13.65 -14.08 -1.10
C ARG A 98 14.83 -13.90 -0.12
N ARG A 99 15.19 -12.66 0.20
CA ARG A 99 16.21 -12.39 1.23
C ARG A 99 15.76 -12.87 2.61
N LEU A 100 14.48 -12.67 2.95
CA LEU A 100 13.92 -13.22 4.19
C LEU A 100 13.98 -14.75 4.20
N ALA A 101 13.59 -15.42 3.12
CA ALA A 101 13.63 -16.89 3.03
C ALA A 101 15.04 -17.45 3.25
N GLN A 102 16.08 -16.74 2.81
CA GLN A 102 17.48 -17.13 3.00
C GLN A 102 18.01 -16.87 4.42
N ALA A 103 17.47 -15.83 5.08
CA ALA A 103 17.99 -15.37 6.36
C ALA A 103 17.16 -15.86 7.57
N LEU A 104 15.90 -16.23 7.35
CA LEU A 104 15.02 -16.72 8.41
C LEU A 104 15.43 -18.16 8.80
N PRO A 105 15.52 -18.46 10.11
CA PRO A 105 15.82 -19.82 10.56
C PRO A 105 14.65 -20.77 10.26
N ALA A 106 14.92 -22.04 10.10
CA ALA A 106 13.89 -23.07 9.93
C ALA A 106 12.92 -23.11 11.12
N ARG A 107 13.38 -22.70 12.30
CA ARG A 107 12.60 -22.59 13.54
C ARG A 107 13.08 -21.39 14.35
N VAL A 108 12.14 -20.56 14.81
CA VAL A 108 12.47 -19.47 15.74
C VAL A 108 12.55 -20.00 17.16
N PRO A 109 13.58 -19.60 17.94
CA PRO A 109 13.62 -19.91 19.36
C PRO A 109 12.44 -19.28 20.10
N GLY A 110 11.85 -20.03 21.03
CA GLY A 110 10.72 -19.57 21.83
C GLY A 110 9.35 -19.95 21.26
N SER A 111 8.29 -19.62 22.01
CA SER A 111 6.90 -20.02 21.71
C SER A 111 6.08 -18.94 20.99
N ALA A 112 6.56 -17.68 20.98
CA ALA A 112 5.79 -16.58 20.39
C ALA A 112 5.95 -16.56 18.85
N PRO A 113 4.85 -16.42 18.11
CA PRO A 113 4.90 -16.30 16.65
C PRO A 113 5.59 -14.98 16.25
N VAL A 114 6.12 -14.95 15.02
CA VAL A 114 6.56 -13.73 14.36
C VAL A 114 5.48 -13.32 13.37
N HIS A 115 5.08 -12.07 13.39
CA HIS A 115 4.11 -11.51 12.48
C HIS A 115 4.82 -10.75 11.35
N LEU A 116 4.37 -10.94 10.11
CA LEU A 116 4.89 -10.25 8.93
C LEU A 116 3.76 -9.53 8.24
N LEU A 117 3.91 -8.21 8.10
CA LEU A 117 2.95 -7.36 7.39
C LEU A 117 3.62 -6.75 6.17
N TRP A 118 3.01 -6.91 4.99
CA TRP A 118 3.36 -6.09 3.84
C TRP A 118 2.47 -4.86 3.76
N THR A 119 2.99 -3.81 3.12
CA THR A 119 2.29 -2.53 2.96
C THR A 119 2.17 -2.09 1.51
N CYS A 120 2.79 -2.83 0.58
CA CYS A 120 2.71 -2.55 -0.84
C CYS A 120 1.27 -2.73 -1.35
N LYS A 121 0.91 -1.92 -2.32
CA LYS A 121 -0.40 -1.92 -2.96
C LYS A 121 -0.22 -2.18 -4.44
N GLY A 122 -1.03 -3.06 -5.01
CA GLY A 122 -0.96 -3.34 -6.43
C GLY A 122 -0.90 -4.83 -6.75
N ILE A 123 -0.73 -5.10 -8.02
CA ILE A 123 -0.60 -6.43 -8.62
C ILE A 123 0.78 -6.46 -9.28
N SER A 124 1.48 -7.59 -9.21
CA SER A 124 2.77 -7.75 -9.90
C SER A 124 2.55 -7.57 -11.41
N PRO A 125 3.26 -6.64 -12.06
CA PRO A 125 3.07 -6.41 -13.49
C PRO A 125 3.55 -7.60 -14.35
N ASP A 126 4.50 -8.38 -13.84
CA ASP A 126 5.14 -9.46 -14.58
C ASP A 126 4.42 -10.81 -14.39
N THR A 127 3.95 -11.09 -13.17
CA THR A 127 3.34 -12.38 -12.81
C THR A 127 1.85 -12.32 -12.55
N HIS A 128 1.25 -11.12 -12.51
CA HIS A 128 -0.14 -10.84 -12.13
C HIS A 128 -0.52 -11.36 -10.73
N GLN A 129 0.48 -11.65 -9.89
CA GLN A 129 0.27 -12.13 -8.53
C GLN A 129 -0.07 -10.99 -7.56
N TRP A 130 -0.92 -11.30 -6.60
CA TRP A 130 -1.20 -10.47 -5.44
C TRP A 130 -0.07 -10.57 -4.41
N PRO A 131 0.13 -9.57 -3.54
CA PRO A 131 1.19 -9.61 -2.53
C PRO A 131 1.14 -10.86 -1.65
N HIS A 132 -0.05 -11.28 -1.19
CA HIS A 132 -0.18 -12.49 -0.38
C HIS A 132 0.26 -13.78 -1.10
N GLN A 133 0.08 -13.85 -2.42
CA GLN A 133 0.53 -15.00 -3.23
C GLN A 133 2.05 -15.03 -3.34
N ILE A 134 2.67 -13.86 -3.58
CA ILE A 134 4.14 -13.75 -3.63
C ILE A 134 4.76 -14.14 -2.29
N VAL A 135 4.18 -13.65 -1.18
CA VAL A 135 4.66 -13.99 0.17
C VAL A 135 4.53 -15.49 0.44
N ALA A 136 3.37 -16.08 0.12
CA ALA A 136 3.12 -17.51 0.34
C ALA A 136 4.03 -18.43 -0.50
N GLU A 137 4.32 -18.05 -1.74
CA GLU A 137 5.20 -18.79 -2.63
C GLU A 137 6.67 -18.70 -2.21
N THR A 138 7.09 -17.49 -1.80
CA THR A 138 8.49 -17.21 -1.49
C THR A 138 8.91 -17.69 -0.10
N LEU A 139 7.98 -17.72 0.86
CA LEU A 139 8.22 -18.10 2.26
C LEU A 139 7.50 -19.42 2.64
N PRO A 140 7.65 -20.51 1.86
CA PRO A 140 7.00 -21.78 2.17
C PRO A 140 7.59 -22.42 3.43
N GLY A 141 6.77 -23.14 4.17
CA GLY A 141 7.22 -23.93 5.33
C GLY A 141 7.51 -23.15 6.61
N THR A 142 7.26 -21.83 6.63
CA THR A 142 7.43 -20.99 7.82
C THR A 142 6.13 -20.98 8.66
N ALA A 143 5.72 -22.13 9.18
CA ALA A 143 4.46 -22.26 9.95
C ALA A 143 4.38 -21.36 11.20
N TRP A 144 5.52 -20.92 11.72
CA TRP A 144 5.64 -19.99 12.84
C TRP A 144 5.49 -18.51 12.41
N LEU A 145 5.50 -18.22 11.10
CA LEU A 145 5.33 -16.87 10.57
C LEU A 145 3.86 -16.60 10.25
N ARG A 146 3.27 -15.64 10.92
CA ARG A 146 1.90 -15.19 10.69
C ARG A 146 1.91 -14.00 9.77
N THR A 147 1.15 -14.03 8.70
CA THR A 147 1.25 -13.02 7.63
C THR A 147 -0.03 -12.21 7.50
N GLY A 148 0.10 -10.97 7.02
CA GLY A 148 -1.03 -10.08 6.77
C GLY A 148 -0.64 -8.83 5.99
N VAL A 149 -1.63 -8.00 5.68
CA VAL A 149 -1.47 -6.73 4.99
C VAL A 149 -1.86 -5.57 5.90
N LEU A 150 -1.08 -4.50 5.88
CA LEU A 150 -1.42 -3.22 6.50
C LEU A 150 -1.75 -2.21 5.39
N SER A 151 -2.95 -1.65 5.42
CA SER A 151 -3.45 -0.71 4.41
C SER A 151 -4.38 0.34 5.03
N GLY A 152 -4.94 1.23 4.23
CA GLY A 152 -5.88 2.28 4.63
C GLY A 152 -5.49 3.65 4.13
N PRO A 153 -6.31 4.68 4.42
CA PRO A 153 -6.09 6.04 3.98
C PRO A 153 -4.90 6.66 4.70
N SER A 154 -3.77 6.83 3.99
CA SER A 154 -2.54 7.29 4.62
C SER A 154 -1.59 7.94 3.62
N PHE A 155 -1.32 9.23 3.81
CA PHE A 155 -0.17 9.87 3.22
C PHE A 155 1.02 9.79 4.18
N ALA A 156 2.13 9.24 3.70
CA ALA A 156 3.32 9.03 4.50
C ALA A 156 3.82 10.32 5.18
N ARG A 157 3.72 11.47 4.48
CA ARG A 157 4.13 12.77 5.01
C ARG A 157 3.30 13.18 6.22
N GLU A 158 1.99 13.03 6.14
CA GLU A 158 1.08 13.38 7.24
C GLU A 158 1.30 12.48 8.47
N VAL A 159 1.45 11.18 8.25
CA VAL A 159 1.74 10.23 9.33
C VAL A 159 3.09 10.54 9.99
N ALA A 160 4.12 10.85 9.21
CA ALA A 160 5.43 11.22 9.74
C ALA A 160 5.43 12.56 10.50
N GLN A 161 4.48 13.45 10.19
CA GLN A 161 4.23 14.70 10.94
C GLN A 161 3.42 14.47 12.23
N GLY A 162 3.01 13.24 12.51
CA GLY A 162 2.22 12.92 13.70
C GLY A 162 0.74 13.26 13.58
N LEU A 163 0.22 13.48 12.36
CA LEU A 163 -1.21 13.70 12.14
C LEU A 163 -2.01 12.40 12.33
N PRO A 164 -3.27 12.48 12.77
CA PRO A 164 -4.09 11.29 13.01
C PRO A 164 -4.28 10.43 11.77
N VAL A 165 -4.20 9.10 11.94
CA VAL A 165 -4.39 8.12 10.89
C VAL A 165 -5.24 6.95 11.37
N ALA A 166 -6.07 6.40 10.48
CA ALA A 166 -6.78 5.14 10.70
C ALA A 166 -6.33 4.12 9.65
N LEU A 167 -5.88 2.94 10.11
CA LEU A 167 -5.35 1.88 9.25
C LEU A 167 -6.10 0.58 9.52
N ALA A 168 -6.12 -0.30 8.53
CA ALA A 168 -6.64 -1.66 8.65
C ALA A 168 -5.51 -2.68 8.50
N VAL A 169 -5.56 -3.71 9.34
CA VAL A 169 -4.71 -4.90 9.22
C VAL A 169 -5.59 -6.08 8.86
N ALA A 170 -5.33 -6.69 7.72
CA ALA A 170 -5.99 -7.91 7.32
C ALA A 170 -5.06 -9.11 7.48
N SER A 171 -5.51 -10.13 8.20
CA SER A 171 -4.80 -11.38 8.38
C SER A 171 -5.78 -12.51 8.65
N ARG A 172 -5.47 -13.71 8.15
CA ARG A 172 -6.23 -14.91 8.50
C ARG A 172 -6.04 -15.29 9.98
N ASP A 173 -4.92 -14.88 10.58
CA ASP A 173 -4.61 -15.07 11.99
C ASP A 173 -4.96 -13.80 12.80
N PRO A 174 -5.89 -13.87 13.76
CA PRO A 174 -6.31 -12.70 14.55
C PRO A 174 -5.19 -12.15 15.44
N ASP A 175 -4.19 -12.95 15.80
CA ASP A 175 -3.06 -12.50 16.62
C ASP A 175 -2.20 -11.47 15.87
N THR A 176 -2.13 -11.56 14.55
CA THR A 176 -1.44 -10.57 13.72
C THR A 176 -2.09 -9.18 13.83
N GLY A 177 -3.41 -9.12 13.86
CA GLY A 177 -4.14 -7.89 14.12
C GLY A 177 -3.85 -7.31 15.51
N ARG A 178 -3.80 -8.18 16.55
CA ARG A 178 -3.46 -7.75 17.93
C ARG A 178 -2.02 -7.24 18.04
N ALA A 179 -1.06 -7.94 17.43
CA ALA A 179 0.33 -7.51 17.40
C ALA A 179 0.50 -6.14 16.71
N ALA A 180 -0.19 -5.92 15.58
CA ALA A 180 -0.21 -4.63 14.90
C ALA A 180 -0.88 -3.54 15.75
N GLN A 181 -1.98 -3.83 16.43
CA GLN A 181 -2.62 -2.90 17.36
C GLN A 181 -1.65 -2.55 18.51
N ALA A 182 -0.97 -3.52 19.10
CA ALA A 182 -0.01 -3.28 20.15
C ALA A 182 1.16 -2.39 19.67
N ALA A 183 1.60 -2.57 18.43
CA ALA A 183 2.72 -1.81 17.84
C ALA A 183 2.35 -0.36 17.47
N PHE A 184 1.18 -0.14 16.90
CA PHE A 184 0.85 1.14 16.23
C PHE A 184 -0.30 1.91 16.87
N HIS A 185 -1.24 1.23 17.58
CA HIS A 185 -2.43 1.90 18.09
C HIS A 185 -2.09 2.86 19.23
N GLY A 186 -2.56 4.11 19.13
CA GLY A 186 -2.26 5.15 20.13
C GLY A 186 -3.02 6.44 19.86
N THR A 187 -2.51 7.54 20.37
CA THR A 187 -3.13 8.86 20.24
C THR A 187 -3.20 9.36 18.80
N GLN A 188 -2.25 8.93 17.96
CA GLN A 188 -2.14 9.37 16.56
C GLN A 188 -2.61 8.31 15.56
N ALA A 189 -2.76 7.05 15.97
CA ALA A 189 -3.15 5.98 15.06
C ALA A 189 -4.24 5.09 15.65
N ARG A 190 -5.23 4.74 14.84
CA ARG A 190 -6.23 3.71 15.15
C ARG A 190 -6.07 2.55 14.18
N ILE A 191 -5.94 1.35 14.75
CA ILE A 191 -5.74 0.13 13.96
C ILE A 191 -6.97 -0.75 14.08
N TYR A 192 -7.54 -1.12 12.93
CA TYR A 192 -8.71 -1.99 12.80
C TYR A 192 -8.30 -3.32 12.19
N GLY A 193 -8.78 -4.41 12.78
CA GLY A 193 -8.52 -5.76 12.29
C GLY A 193 -9.62 -6.27 11.35
N THR A 194 -9.25 -7.01 10.32
CA THR A 194 -10.16 -7.78 9.47
C THR A 194 -9.51 -9.10 9.06
N ARG A 195 -10.29 -10.06 8.56
CA ARG A 195 -9.78 -11.32 8.01
C ARG A 195 -9.71 -11.30 6.48
N ASP A 196 -10.21 -10.27 5.83
CA ASP A 196 -10.34 -10.15 4.39
C ASP A 196 -9.05 -9.58 3.76
N VAL A 197 -8.05 -10.44 3.60
CA VAL A 197 -6.79 -10.08 2.95
C VAL A 197 -7.01 -9.67 1.49
N MET A 198 -7.83 -10.45 0.75
CA MET A 198 -8.09 -10.19 -0.66
C MET A 198 -8.80 -8.85 -0.88
N GLY A 199 -9.86 -8.57 -0.13
CA GLY A 199 -10.58 -7.29 -0.25
C GLY A 199 -9.69 -6.09 0.06
N VAL A 200 -8.81 -6.18 1.06
CA VAL A 200 -7.85 -5.13 1.40
C VAL A 200 -6.83 -4.92 0.29
N GLU A 201 -6.30 -5.98 -0.32
CA GLU A 201 -5.34 -5.88 -1.43
C GLU A 201 -5.99 -5.30 -2.69
N VAL A 202 -7.20 -5.77 -3.06
CA VAL A 202 -7.94 -5.25 -4.22
C VAL A 202 -8.28 -3.78 -4.05
N GLY A 203 -8.82 -3.39 -2.90
CA GLY A 203 -9.11 -1.98 -2.60
C GLY A 203 -7.87 -1.10 -2.73
N GLY A 204 -6.77 -1.53 -2.11
CA GLY A 204 -5.49 -0.83 -2.18
C GLY A 204 -4.88 -0.72 -3.58
N ALA A 205 -5.09 -1.72 -4.45
CA ALA A 205 -4.59 -1.72 -5.83
C ALA A 205 -5.43 -0.84 -6.75
N LEU A 206 -6.74 -1.07 -6.81
CA LEU A 206 -7.62 -0.44 -7.79
C LEU A 206 -7.91 1.03 -7.48
N LYS A 207 -7.90 1.44 -6.21
CA LYS A 207 -8.01 2.87 -5.88
C LYS A 207 -7.02 3.75 -6.65
N ASN A 208 -5.84 3.21 -6.95
CA ASN A 208 -4.79 3.93 -7.67
C ASN A 208 -5.17 4.16 -9.14
N VAL A 209 -5.87 3.21 -9.75
CA VAL A 209 -6.43 3.34 -11.11
C VAL A 209 -7.54 4.38 -11.13
N MET A 210 -8.44 4.33 -10.13
CA MET A 210 -9.53 5.31 -10.00
C MET A 210 -9.01 6.72 -9.72
N ALA A 211 -7.91 6.84 -8.97
CA ALA A 211 -7.26 8.14 -8.74
C ALA A 211 -6.68 8.74 -10.03
N ILE A 212 -6.19 7.92 -10.97
CA ILE A 212 -5.80 8.39 -12.31
C ILE A 212 -7.03 8.92 -13.06
N ALA A 213 -8.15 8.20 -13.06
CA ALA A 213 -9.40 8.64 -13.69
C ALA A 213 -9.87 9.99 -13.12
N CYS A 214 -9.89 10.13 -11.79
CA CYS A 214 -10.25 11.39 -11.13
C CYS A 214 -9.25 12.51 -11.50
N GLY A 215 -7.97 12.21 -11.57
CA GLY A 215 -6.96 13.16 -12.01
C GLY A 215 -7.16 13.63 -13.45
N ILE A 216 -7.48 12.72 -14.37
CA ILE A 216 -7.81 13.08 -15.78
C ILE A 216 -9.01 14.02 -15.81
N SER A 217 -10.07 13.72 -15.07
CA SER A 217 -11.25 14.59 -14.94
C SER A 217 -10.89 15.98 -14.40
N ASP A 218 -10.04 16.06 -13.39
CA ASP A 218 -9.56 17.33 -12.83
C ASP A 218 -8.71 18.11 -13.85
N GLY A 219 -7.82 17.43 -14.59
CA GLY A 219 -6.99 18.02 -15.64
C GLY A 219 -7.81 18.60 -16.79
N LEU A 220 -8.90 17.92 -17.15
CA LEU A 220 -9.89 18.39 -18.13
C LEU A 220 -10.85 19.46 -17.57
N ARG A 221 -10.77 19.79 -16.27
CA ARG A 221 -11.63 20.77 -15.57
C ARG A 221 -13.12 20.43 -15.60
N LEU A 222 -13.48 19.14 -15.48
CA LEU A 222 -14.88 18.70 -15.50
C LEU A 222 -15.64 18.98 -14.20
N GLY A 223 -14.96 19.45 -13.17
CA GLY A 223 -15.54 19.90 -11.92
C GLY A 223 -15.73 18.80 -10.86
N THR A 224 -16.21 19.23 -9.69
CA THR A 224 -16.31 18.36 -8.50
C THR A 224 -17.42 17.32 -8.61
N ASN A 225 -18.51 17.61 -9.34
CA ASN A 225 -19.60 16.65 -9.56
C ASN A 225 -19.09 15.43 -10.35
N ALA A 226 -18.30 15.64 -11.42
CA ALA A 226 -17.71 14.57 -12.20
C ALA A 226 -16.75 13.71 -11.34
N ARG A 227 -15.94 14.35 -10.50
CA ARG A 227 -15.05 13.64 -9.57
C ARG A 227 -15.83 12.81 -8.55
N ALA A 228 -16.91 13.34 -7.96
CA ALA A 228 -17.76 12.61 -7.03
C ALA A 228 -18.39 11.37 -7.71
N ALA A 229 -18.92 11.53 -8.93
CA ALA A 229 -19.47 10.44 -9.71
C ALA A 229 -18.39 9.35 -10.01
N LEU A 230 -17.16 9.76 -10.38
CA LEU A 230 -16.05 8.84 -10.63
C LEU A 230 -15.65 8.08 -9.35
N ILE A 231 -15.63 8.72 -8.18
CA ILE A 231 -15.35 8.05 -6.91
C ILE A 231 -16.42 7.00 -6.61
N THR A 232 -17.70 7.35 -6.72
CA THR A 232 -18.82 6.44 -6.43
C THR A 232 -18.85 5.27 -7.40
N ARG A 233 -18.78 5.53 -8.71
CA ARG A 233 -18.80 4.48 -9.73
C ARG A 233 -17.51 3.65 -9.73
N GLY A 234 -16.36 4.28 -9.46
CA GLY A 234 -15.08 3.58 -9.30
C GLY A 234 -15.09 2.65 -8.10
N LEU A 235 -15.69 3.04 -6.97
CA LEU A 235 -15.88 2.16 -5.83
C LEU A 235 -16.71 0.92 -6.19
N ALA A 236 -17.77 1.10 -6.98
CA ALA A 236 -18.60 -0.01 -7.45
C ALA A 236 -17.81 -0.98 -8.37
N GLU A 237 -16.87 -0.49 -9.20
CA GLU A 237 -15.96 -1.36 -9.98
C GLU A 237 -14.99 -2.12 -9.07
N ILE A 238 -14.39 -1.44 -8.10
CA ILE A 238 -13.49 -2.05 -7.11
C ILE A 238 -14.21 -3.17 -6.36
N GLN A 239 -15.45 -2.91 -5.91
CA GLN A 239 -16.24 -3.90 -5.18
C GLN A 239 -16.61 -5.10 -6.07
N ARG A 240 -17.04 -4.87 -7.31
CA ARG A 240 -17.37 -5.96 -8.24
C ARG A 240 -16.20 -6.90 -8.47
N LEU A 241 -15.03 -6.35 -8.81
CA LEU A 241 -13.85 -7.16 -9.02
C LEU A 241 -13.41 -7.82 -7.71
N GLY A 242 -13.41 -7.07 -6.60
CA GLY A 242 -12.97 -7.60 -5.33
C GLY A 242 -13.83 -8.74 -4.81
N VAL A 243 -15.16 -8.66 -4.94
CA VAL A 243 -16.08 -9.75 -4.57
C VAL A 243 -15.90 -10.96 -5.48
N ALA A 244 -15.72 -10.76 -6.79
CA ALA A 244 -15.44 -11.85 -7.73
C ALA A 244 -14.13 -12.59 -7.40
N LEU A 245 -13.16 -11.89 -6.81
CA LEU A 245 -11.88 -12.46 -6.35
C LEU A 245 -11.95 -13.05 -4.92
N GLY A 246 -13.12 -13.04 -4.28
CA GLY A 246 -13.35 -13.62 -2.96
C GLY A 246 -13.20 -12.64 -1.79
N GLY A 247 -13.11 -11.34 -2.04
CA GLY A 247 -13.19 -10.30 -1.02
C GLY A 247 -14.62 -10.08 -0.51
N GLN A 248 -14.73 -9.50 0.69
CA GLN A 248 -16.02 -9.21 1.32
C GLN A 248 -16.52 -7.81 0.93
N ALA A 249 -17.81 -7.69 0.58
CA ALA A 249 -18.41 -6.42 0.14
C ALA A 249 -18.21 -5.27 1.14
N ASP A 250 -18.34 -5.55 2.43
CA ASP A 250 -18.19 -4.56 3.50
C ASP A 250 -16.77 -3.98 3.60
N THR A 251 -15.75 -4.71 3.15
CA THR A 251 -14.36 -4.22 3.14
C THR A 251 -14.22 -3.00 2.22
N PHE A 252 -14.97 -2.96 1.12
CA PHE A 252 -14.86 -1.89 0.12
C PHE A 252 -15.51 -0.58 0.55
N ILE A 253 -16.49 -0.60 1.45
CA ILE A 253 -17.07 0.62 2.03
C ILE A 253 -16.30 1.11 3.28
N GLY A 254 -15.28 0.35 3.70
CA GLY A 254 -14.42 0.66 4.84
C GLY A 254 -13.19 1.51 4.49
N LEU A 255 -12.19 1.46 5.42
CA LEU A 255 -10.95 2.25 5.32
C LEU A 255 -10.13 1.94 4.07
N THR A 256 -10.02 0.65 3.70
CA THR A 256 -9.16 0.20 2.59
C THR A 256 -9.82 0.27 1.22
N GLY A 257 -11.13 0.46 1.18
CA GLY A 257 -11.91 0.75 -0.03
C GLY A 257 -12.20 2.23 -0.15
N LEU A 258 -13.39 2.65 0.31
CA LEU A 258 -13.87 4.03 0.20
C LEU A 258 -12.91 5.05 0.82
N GLY A 259 -12.41 4.79 2.05
CA GLY A 259 -11.56 5.75 2.74
C GLY A 259 -10.27 6.06 1.98
N ASP A 260 -9.56 5.00 1.54
CA ASP A 260 -8.29 5.15 0.81
C ASP A 260 -8.51 5.65 -0.64
N LEU A 261 -9.66 5.29 -1.26
CA LEU A 261 -10.06 5.82 -2.56
C LEU A 261 -10.32 7.34 -2.48
N VAL A 262 -11.12 7.80 -1.53
CA VAL A 262 -11.42 9.23 -1.36
C VAL A 262 -10.13 10.02 -1.14
N LEU A 263 -9.28 9.58 -0.20
CA LEU A 263 -8.00 10.24 0.07
C LEU A 263 -7.14 10.33 -1.19
N THR A 264 -7.03 9.22 -1.95
CA THR A 264 -6.14 9.15 -3.11
C THR A 264 -6.69 9.92 -4.32
N ALA A 265 -8.02 9.96 -4.50
CA ALA A 265 -8.69 10.64 -5.59
C ALA A 265 -8.81 12.17 -5.38
N THR A 266 -8.74 12.65 -4.12
CA THR A 266 -8.90 14.07 -3.81
C THR A 266 -7.64 14.75 -3.32
N GLY A 267 -6.72 13.99 -2.71
CA GLY A 267 -5.53 14.54 -2.08
C GLY A 267 -4.46 15.02 -3.08
N GLU A 268 -3.86 16.16 -2.79
CA GLU A 268 -2.81 16.75 -3.64
C GLU A 268 -1.51 15.94 -3.63
N LEU A 269 -1.25 15.20 -2.54
CA LEU A 269 -0.08 14.33 -2.39
C LEU A 269 -0.19 13.02 -3.19
N SER A 270 -1.33 12.76 -3.83
CA SER A 270 -1.55 11.54 -4.61
C SER A 270 -0.82 11.58 -5.94
N ARG A 271 0.26 10.82 -6.07
CA ARG A 271 1.02 10.68 -7.33
C ARG A 271 0.16 10.14 -8.47
N ASN A 272 -0.75 9.21 -8.20
CA ASN A 272 -1.66 8.66 -9.21
C ASN A 272 -2.61 9.76 -9.75
N ARG A 273 -3.19 10.56 -8.85
CA ARG A 273 -4.02 11.71 -9.24
C ARG A 273 -3.20 12.74 -10.04
N GLN A 274 -1.97 13.06 -9.61
CA GLN A 274 -1.08 13.98 -10.32
C GLN A 274 -0.75 13.50 -11.74
N VAL A 275 -0.50 12.20 -11.94
CA VAL A 275 -0.35 11.59 -13.28
C VAL A 275 -1.59 11.83 -14.11
N GLY A 276 -2.77 11.54 -13.56
CA GLY A 276 -4.05 11.78 -14.24
C GLY A 276 -4.25 13.24 -14.62
N VAL A 277 -3.96 14.19 -13.72
CA VAL A 277 -4.06 15.63 -13.99
C VAL A 277 -3.15 16.02 -15.17
N ALA A 278 -1.91 15.56 -15.17
CA ALA A 278 -0.96 15.86 -16.24
C ALA A 278 -1.43 15.31 -17.61
N ILE A 279 -2.00 14.10 -17.63
CA ILE A 279 -2.59 13.50 -18.83
C ILE A 279 -3.81 14.31 -19.31
N GLY A 280 -4.73 14.68 -18.39
CA GLY A 280 -5.88 15.52 -18.72
C GLY A 280 -5.51 16.89 -19.25
N GLN A 281 -4.32 17.40 -18.90
CA GLN A 281 -3.72 18.63 -19.41
C GLN A 281 -2.98 18.45 -20.74
N GLY A 282 -2.97 17.23 -21.32
CA GLY A 282 -2.39 16.94 -22.64
C GLY A 282 -0.94 16.47 -22.63
N ARG A 283 -0.35 16.17 -21.45
CA ARG A 283 0.99 15.55 -21.41
C ARG A 283 0.92 14.06 -21.72
N SER A 284 1.92 13.54 -22.44
CA SER A 284 2.02 12.12 -22.71
C SER A 284 2.44 11.34 -21.44
N LEU A 285 2.04 10.06 -21.36
CA LEU A 285 2.47 9.19 -20.26
C LEU A 285 4.00 9.06 -20.23
N ASP A 286 4.63 8.92 -21.40
CA ASP A 286 6.08 8.76 -21.52
C ASP A 286 6.84 9.99 -20.97
N ASP A 287 6.39 11.21 -21.27
CA ASP A 287 6.99 12.44 -20.74
C ASP A 287 6.84 12.53 -19.21
N ILE A 288 5.69 12.07 -18.69
CA ILE A 288 5.44 12.08 -17.25
C ILE A 288 6.36 11.09 -16.52
N LEU A 289 6.53 9.87 -17.07
CA LEU A 289 7.41 8.85 -16.51
C LEU A 289 8.89 9.21 -16.66
N ALA A 290 9.30 9.79 -17.80
CA ALA A 290 10.66 10.29 -18.02
C ALA A 290 11.03 11.41 -17.03
N GLY A 291 10.05 12.19 -16.57
CA GLY A 291 10.21 13.18 -15.49
C GLY A 291 10.39 12.58 -14.09
N GLY A 292 10.50 11.23 -13.96
CA GLY A 292 10.75 10.54 -12.69
C GLY A 292 9.50 10.30 -11.85
N MET A 293 8.31 10.66 -12.31
CA MET A 293 7.07 10.39 -11.59
C MET A 293 6.71 8.91 -11.72
N THR A 294 6.55 8.24 -10.60
CA THR A 294 6.13 6.83 -10.54
C THR A 294 4.72 6.73 -9.98
N ALA A 295 3.84 5.98 -10.64
CA ALA A 295 2.48 5.74 -10.18
C ALA A 295 2.16 4.24 -10.26
N GLU A 296 1.77 3.67 -9.13
CA GLU A 296 1.41 2.25 -9.06
C GLU A 296 0.15 1.95 -9.87
N GLY A 297 -0.78 2.91 -9.97
CA GLY A 297 -1.99 2.78 -10.78
C GLY A 297 -1.73 2.52 -12.25
N VAL A 298 -0.68 3.13 -12.83
CA VAL A 298 -0.27 2.86 -14.22
C VAL A 298 0.13 1.40 -14.40
N ARG A 299 0.87 0.84 -13.44
CA ARG A 299 1.31 -0.57 -13.48
C ARG A 299 0.16 -1.54 -13.25
N CYS A 300 -0.81 -1.17 -12.40
CA CYS A 300 -1.95 -2.02 -12.05
C CYS A 300 -3.07 -2.02 -13.09
N ALA A 301 -3.20 -0.96 -13.92
CA ALA A 301 -4.37 -0.76 -14.76
C ALA A 301 -4.62 -1.94 -15.73
N ARG A 302 -3.57 -2.38 -16.45
CA ARG A 302 -3.68 -3.52 -17.38
C ARG A 302 -4.02 -4.83 -16.67
N ALA A 303 -3.41 -5.08 -15.51
CA ALA A 303 -3.70 -6.28 -14.75
C ALA A 303 -5.14 -6.28 -14.22
N ALA A 304 -5.64 -5.14 -13.74
CA ALA A 304 -7.04 -4.98 -13.32
C ALA A 304 -8.02 -5.19 -14.46
N GLN A 305 -7.72 -4.64 -15.66
CA GLN A 305 -8.52 -4.85 -16.87
C GLN A 305 -8.55 -6.33 -17.27
N ALA A 306 -7.38 -7.00 -17.27
CA ALA A 306 -7.28 -8.41 -17.62
C ALA A 306 -8.10 -9.30 -16.67
N LEU A 307 -7.98 -9.07 -15.35
CA LEU A 307 -8.78 -9.76 -14.34
C LEU A 307 -10.28 -9.51 -14.51
N GLY A 308 -10.68 -8.26 -14.81
CA GLY A 308 -12.08 -7.95 -15.12
C GLY A 308 -12.62 -8.76 -16.27
N ARG A 309 -11.87 -8.88 -17.38
CA ARG A 309 -12.25 -9.69 -18.56
C ARG A 309 -12.29 -11.19 -18.24
N GLU A 310 -11.30 -11.69 -17.49
CA GLU A 310 -11.26 -13.10 -17.08
C GLU A 310 -12.49 -13.50 -16.27
N HIS A 311 -12.97 -12.59 -15.42
CA HIS A 311 -14.17 -12.81 -14.60
C HIS A 311 -15.48 -12.34 -15.25
N GLY A 312 -15.45 -11.91 -16.52
CA GLY A 312 -16.64 -11.45 -17.26
C GLY A 312 -17.28 -10.20 -16.67
N LEU A 313 -16.48 -9.33 -16.03
CA LEU A 313 -16.95 -8.13 -15.37
C LEU A 313 -16.85 -6.89 -16.28
N ASP A 314 -17.87 -6.03 -16.20
CA ASP A 314 -17.88 -4.73 -16.85
C ASP A 314 -17.22 -3.69 -15.91
N LEU A 315 -16.03 -3.23 -16.28
CA LEU A 315 -15.21 -2.28 -15.55
C LEU A 315 -14.91 -1.03 -16.41
N PRO A 316 -15.94 -0.24 -16.76
CA PRO A 316 -15.81 0.80 -17.78
C PRO A 316 -14.82 1.92 -17.44
N ILE A 317 -14.67 2.31 -16.15
CA ILE A 317 -13.68 3.33 -15.77
C ILE A 317 -12.27 2.76 -15.89
N THR A 318 -12.06 1.53 -15.45
CA THR A 318 -10.79 0.82 -15.59
C THR A 318 -10.39 0.69 -17.06
N ASP A 319 -11.34 0.30 -17.93
CA ASP A 319 -11.13 0.20 -19.37
C ASP A 319 -10.77 1.56 -19.98
N ALA A 320 -11.52 2.61 -19.67
CA ALA A 320 -11.25 3.96 -20.14
C ALA A 320 -9.86 4.48 -19.71
N VAL A 321 -9.43 4.18 -18.48
CA VAL A 321 -8.08 4.50 -18.01
C VAL A 321 -7.03 3.74 -18.84
N CYS A 322 -7.23 2.45 -19.12
CA CYS A 322 -6.31 1.68 -19.96
C CYS A 322 -6.25 2.20 -21.40
N ASP A 323 -7.38 2.56 -22.00
CA ASP A 323 -7.45 3.12 -23.35
C ASP A 323 -6.70 4.45 -23.45
N VAL A 324 -6.81 5.32 -22.44
CA VAL A 324 -6.07 6.58 -22.39
C VAL A 324 -4.57 6.34 -22.14
N LEU A 325 -4.20 5.47 -21.20
CA LEU A 325 -2.81 5.24 -20.86
C LEU A 325 -2.02 4.50 -21.95
N PHE A 326 -2.68 3.57 -22.66
CA PHE A 326 -1.99 2.59 -23.49
C PHE A 326 -2.58 2.44 -24.89
N GLY A 327 -3.83 2.85 -25.08
CA GLY A 327 -4.56 2.70 -26.35
C GLY A 327 -4.51 3.93 -27.24
N GLY A 328 -3.87 5.02 -26.80
CA GLY A 328 -3.81 6.26 -27.55
C GLY A 328 -5.14 7.03 -27.66
N VAL A 329 -6.15 6.65 -26.88
CA VAL A 329 -7.44 7.31 -26.85
C VAL A 329 -7.30 8.66 -26.14
N ALA A 330 -7.80 9.74 -26.76
CA ALA A 330 -7.80 11.05 -26.14
C ALA A 330 -8.66 11.07 -24.86
N PRO A 331 -8.20 11.74 -23.77
CA PRO A 331 -8.96 11.83 -22.53
C PRO A 331 -10.40 12.32 -22.71
N THR A 332 -10.63 13.29 -23.57
CA THR A 332 -11.97 13.83 -23.90
C THR A 332 -12.86 12.79 -24.56
N GLN A 333 -12.31 11.93 -25.43
CA GLN A 333 -13.04 10.86 -26.09
C GLN A 333 -13.41 9.76 -25.07
N ALA A 334 -12.51 9.39 -24.18
CA ALA A 334 -12.80 8.42 -23.12
C ALA A 334 -13.95 8.89 -22.22
N VAL A 335 -13.98 10.16 -21.85
CA VAL A 335 -15.07 10.78 -21.10
C VAL A 335 -16.39 10.72 -21.89
N ALA A 336 -16.37 11.08 -23.18
CA ALA A 336 -17.56 11.03 -24.03
C ALA A 336 -18.12 9.58 -24.13
N THR A 337 -17.24 8.59 -24.26
CA THR A 337 -17.64 7.17 -24.29
C THR A 337 -18.29 6.74 -22.95
N LEU A 338 -17.74 7.16 -21.81
CA LEU A 338 -18.34 6.85 -20.51
C LEU A 338 -19.71 7.49 -20.33
N LEU A 339 -19.89 8.74 -20.78
CA LEU A 339 -21.17 9.46 -20.69
C LEU A 339 -22.24 8.94 -21.66
N ALA A 340 -21.83 8.34 -22.78
CA ALA A 340 -22.74 7.78 -23.78
C ALA A 340 -23.28 6.38 -23.42
N ARG A 341 -22.83 5.80 -22.30
CA ARG A 341 -23.33 4.47 -21.84
C ARG A 341 -24.81 4.57 -21.43
N ASP A 342 -25.55 3.50 -21.71
CA ASP A 342 -26.95 3.41 -21.32
C ASP A 342 -27.12 3.58 -19.81
N PRO A 343 -28.16 4.29 -19.37
CA PRO A 343 -28.53 4.41 -17.96
C PRO A 343 -28.75 3.02 -17.36
N ARG A 344 -28.31 2.84 -16.13
CA ARG A 344 -28.54 1.62 -15.33
C ARG A 344 -29.14 2.04 -13.98
N ASP A 345 -29.89 1.13 -13.38
CA ASP A 345 -30.33 1.27 -12.01
C ASP A 345 -29.12 1.32 -11.06
N GLU A 346 -29.25 2.08 -9.97
CA GLU A 346 -28.19 2.29 -8.98
C GLU A 346 -28.21 1.23 -7.88
#